data_9c6b2ae9fe5363a4183a53df58143478
#
_entry.id   9c6b2ae9fe5363a4183a53df58143478
#
_cell.length_a   1.000
_cell.length_b   1.000
_cell.length_c   1.000
_cell.angle_alpha   90.00
_cell.angle_beta   90.00
_cell.angle_gamma   90.00
#
_symmetry.space_group_name_H-M   'P 1'
#
loop_
_entity.id
_entity.type
_entity.pdbx_description
1 polymer ?
#
loop_
_entity_poly.entity_id
_entity_poly.type
_entity_poly.pdbx_seq_one_letter_code
_entity_poly.pdbx_strand_id
1 'polypeptide(L)'
;MKNNKIKKIKIMNTQKFATNALHAGHDVTKTAGTRAVPIYQTSSYVFDNSEHASNLFSLSEPGFIYTRLNNPTNDILEQRLAALEGGIAAVVTASGTAAIATALLVLLKTGDHIVASSSLYGGTYNLLSVTLPRLGITTSFVDSSDVSNFVKASKENTKVFFAESLGNPKLDVLDLKAVGKEAKKLKIPFMVDNTVASPYLLNPIQFGANIVIHSLTKYIAGNGTSLGGVIVDGGNFDWSSGKFPEFTEPSAGYHGLVYHEALGNAAFIAKVRIEGLRDYGAALSPFNAFQIIQGLETLPIRVQKHSENGLALAQWLEAQEQVAWVNYPGLKSSKYYDLAKEYLPKGQNGIITFGLKGGFEAAKTVADETKIFSLLANIGDTKSLIIHPASTTHQQLSVEEQAATGVTTDLIRLSVGIEDIEDLKSDLQNVFEKLL
;
A
#
# COMPACT_ATOMS: atom_id res chain seq x y z
N MET A 1 -6.59 33.03 -28.09
CA MET A 1 -5.61 31.96 -27.76
C MET A 1 -4.63 32.50 -26.72
N LYS A 2 -4.87 32.30 -25.44
CA LYS A 2 -3.91 32.66 -24.38
C LYS A 2 -3.20 31.37 -23.98
N ASN A 3 -1.88 31.32 -24.21
CA ASN A 3 -0.99 30.25 -23.79
C ASN A 3 -1.01 30.13 -22.24
N ASN A 4 -1.88 29.32 -21.69
CA ASN A 4 -1.79 28.86 -20.32
C ASN A 4 -0.68 27.80 -20.25
N LYS A 5 0.56 28.25 -20.08
CA LYS A 5 1.64 27.37 -19.64
C LYS A 5 1.28 26.88 -18.24
N ILE A 6 0.80 25.64 -18.16
CA ILE A 6 0.61 24.93 -16.90
C ILE A 6 1.97 24.95 -16.19
N LYS A 7 2.06 25.69 -15.08
CA LYS A 7 3.24 25.64 -14.22
C LYS A 7 3.41 24.23 -13.72
N LYS A 8 4.49 23.55 -14.10
CA LYS A 8 4.89 22.26 -13.51
C LYS A 8 4.75 22.38 -12.00
N ILE A 9 3.89 21.58 -11.39
CA ILE A 9 3.78 21.48 -9.95
C ILE A 9 5.11 20.92 -9.45
N LYS A 10 5.99 21.79 -9.01
CA LYS A 10 7.25 21.40 -8.39
C LYS A 10 6.98 21.28 -6.91
N ILE A 11 6.72 20.07 -6.44
CA ILE A 11 6.70 19.80 -5.00
C ILE A 11 8.15 19.98 -4.53
N MET A 12 8.46 21.17 -4.00
CA MET A 12 9.70 21.40 -3.28
C MET A 12 9.56 20.81 -1.88
N ASN A 13 9.72 19.50 -1.78
CA ASN A 13 9.77 18.83 -0.49
C ASN A 13 11.19 19.00 0.08
N THR A 14 11.46 20.13 0.69
CA THR A 14 12.75 20.44 1.31
C THR A 14 12.87 19.92 2.74
N GLN A 15 11.77 19.46 3.32
CA GLN A 15 11.70 19.01 4.71
C GLN A 15 11.95 17.51 4.82
N LYS A 16 12.50 17.07 5.95
CA LYS A 16 12.73 15.67 6.26
C LYS A 16 11.40 14.95 6.59
N PHE A 17 11.41 13.62 6.51
CA PHE A 17 10.22 12.77 6.66
C PHE A 17 9.37 13.09 7.88
N ALA A 18 9.96 13.14 9.08
CA ALA A 18 9.20 13.40 10.31
C ALA A 18 8.51 14.77 10.32
N THR A 19 9.15 15.80 9.76
CA THR A 19 8.53 17.12 9.62
C THR A 19 7.37 17.09 8.63
N ASN A 20 7.52 16.39 7.50
CA ASN A 20 6.43 16.23 6.53
C ASN A 20 5.25 15.42 7.10
N ALA A 21 5.52 14.40 7.90
CA ALA A 21 4.47 13.61 8.58
C ALA A 21 3.59 14.49 9.49
N LEU A 22 4.14 15.57 10.03
CA LEU A 22 3.42 16.48 10.92
C LEU A 22 2.76 17.67 10.18
N HIS A 23 3.39 18.19 9.12
CA HIS A 23 3.05 19.52 8.58
C HIS A 23 2.60 19.54 7.14
N ALA A 24 2.98 18.54 6.31
CA ALA A 24 2.65 18.59 4.89
C ALA A 24 1.12 18.62 4.67
N GLY A 25 0.69 19.46 3.73
CA GLY A 25 -0.71 19.59 3.33
C GLY A 25 -1.59 20.44 4.25
N HIS A 26 -1.18 20.77 5.47
CA HIS A 26 -2.00 21.58 6.39
C HIS A 26 -1.54 23.06 6.42
N ASP A 27 -2.28 23.89 5.69
CA ASP A 27 -2.14 25.34 5.73
C ASP A 27 -3.15 25.92 6.74
N VAL A 28 -2.65 26.32 7.92
CA VAL A 28 -3.49 26.85 9.01
C VAL A 28 -4.27 28.09 8.62
N THR A 29 -3.78 28.88 7.64
CA THR A 29 -4.49 30.09 7.18
C THR A 29 -5.78 29.75 6.44
N LYS A 30 -5.88 28.56 5.87
CA LYS A 30 -7.08 28.06 5.17
C LYS A 30 -8.05 27.29 6.08
N THR A 31 -7.66 27.08 7.35
CA THR A 31 -8.43 26.29 8.31
C THR A 31 -8.78 27.08 9.57
N ALA A 32 -9.11 28.37 9.43
CA ALA A 32 -9.46 29.30 10.53
C ALA A 32 -8.40 29.37 11.64
N GLY A 33 -7.11 29.14 11.33
CA GLY A 33 -6.02 29.17 12.28
C GLY A 33 -5.94 27.96 13.22
N THR A 34 -6.68 26.87 12.93
CA THR A 34 -6.67 25.67 13.78
C THR A 34 -5.31 24.95 13.73
N ARG A 35 -4.84 24.52 14.91
CA ARG A 35 -3.59 23.75 14.99
C ARG A 35 -3.77 22.30 14.57
N ALA A 36 -4.90 21.68 14.95
CA ALA A 36 -5.30 20.36 14.48
C ALA A 36 -5.99 20.45 13.13
N VAL A 37 -5.87 19.42 12.31
CA VAL A 37 -6.62 19.32 11.04
C VAL A 37 -8.11 19.25 11.34
N PRO A 38 -8.97 20.14 10.80
CA PRO A 38 -10.42 20.09 11.02
C PRO A 38 -11.08 18.92 10.29
N ILE A 39 -12.19 18.41 10.85
CA ILE A 39 -13.04 17.42 10.18
C ILE A 39 -14.14 18.14 9.44
N TYR A 40 -14.11 18.12 8.11
CA TYR A 40 -15.17 18.66 7.25
C TYR A 40 -16.22 17.56 6.97
N GLN A 41 -17.10 17.32 7.93
CA GLN A 41 -18.12 16.28 7.85
C GLN A 41 -19.35 16.82 7.08
N THR A 42 -19.22 16.89 5.75
CA THR A 42 -20.28 17.33 4.84
C THR A 42 -20.30 16.47 3.57
N SER A 43 -21.45 16.36 2.92
CA SER A 43 -21.58 15.70 1.62
C SER A 43 -21.28 16.63 0.45
N SER A 44 -21.64 17.93 0.55
CA SER A 44 -21.62 18.90 -0.55
C SER A 44 -21.20 20.29 -0.09
N TYR A 45 -20.85 21.13 -1.04
CA TYR A 45 -20.36 22.49 -0.83
C TYR A 45 -21.21 23.50 -1.59
N VAL A 46 -21.41 24.69 -1.03
CA VAL A 46 -22.16 25.78 -1.64
C VAL A 46 -21.28 26.50 -2.66
N PHE A 47 -21.85 26.81 -3.83
CA PHE A 47 -21.20 27.62 -4.86
C PHE A 47 -21.56 29.10 -4.69
N ASP A 48 -20.67 29.99 -5.09
CA ASP A 48 -20.92 31.44 -5.03
C ASP A 48 -22.01 31.84 -6.03
N ASN A 49 -22.03 31.22 -7.21
CA ASN A 49 -23.00 31.42 -8.28
C ASN A 49 -22.92 30.31 -9.32
N SER A 50 -23.77 30.35 -10.36
CA SER A 50 -23.81 29.33 -11.42
C SER A 50 -22.53 29.30 -12.28
N GLU A 51 -21.83 30.43 -12.47
CA GLU A 51 -20.56 30.49 -13.21
C GLU A 51 -19.45 29.80 -12.41
N HIS A 52 -19.32 30.07 -11.12
CA HIS A 52 -18.39 29.35 -10.22
C HIS A 52 -18.67 27.84 -10.27
N ALA A 53 -19.93 27.42 -10.16
CA ALA A 53 -20.29 26.02 -10.30
C ALA A 53 -19.82 25.42 -11.64
N SER A 54 -20.09 26.10 -12.74
CA SER A 54 -19.67 25.66 -14.09
C SER A 54 -18.17 25.54 -14.22
N ASN A 55 -17.40 26.47 -13.65
CA ASN A 55 -15.94 26.45 -13.64
C ASN A 55 -15.36 25.25 -12.88
N LEU A 56 -15.97 24.90 -11.72
CA LEU A 56 -15.55 23.73 -10.95
C LEU A 56 -15.85 22.42 -11.71
N PHE A 57 -17.04 22.28 -12.30
CA PHE A 57 -17.40 21.07 -13.06
C PHE A 57 -16.59 20.91 -14.35
N SER A 58 -16.16 22.01 -14.99
CA SER A 58 -15.31 21.98 -16.18
C SER A 58 -13.82 21.88 -15.87
N LEU A 59 -13.42 21.80 -14.60
CA LEU A 59 -12.04 21.80 -14.10
C LEU A 59 -11.22 23.05 -14.50
N SER A 60 -11.88 24.14 -14.86
CA SER A 60 -11.22 25.42 -15.16
C SER A 60 -10.83 26.18 -13.89
N GLU A 61 -11.40 25.82 -12.74
CA GLU A 61 -11.11 26.35 -11.43
C GLU A 61 -11.01 25.21 -10.39
N PRO A 62 -10.03 25.24 -9.46
CA PRO A 62 -9.94 24.25 -8.38
C PRO A 62 -10.94 24.59 -7.26
N GLY A 63 -11.56 23.56 -6.66
CA GLY A 63 -12.45 23.73 -5.51
C GLY A 63 -13.13 22.45 -5.07
N PHE A 64 -14.03 22.57 -4.09
CA PHE A 64 -14.78 21.45 -3.53
C PHE A 64 -16.22 21.47 -4.05
N ILE A 65 -16.67 20.31 -4.53
CA ILE A 65 -18.02 20.12 -5.08
C ILE A 65 -18.82 19.18 -4.19
N TYR A 66 -18.26 18.00 -3.97
CA TYR A 66 -18.92 16.89 -3.27
C TYR A 66 -17.88 15.99 -2.63
N THR A 67 -18.08 15.58 -1.38
CA THR A 67 -17.06 14.85 -0.59
C THR A 67 -16.60 13.55 -1.22
N ARG A 68 -17.42 12.88 -2.04
CA ARG A 68 -16.98 11.70 -2.79
C ARG A 68 -15.82 12.01 -3.76
N LEU A 69 -15.78 13.21 -4.32
CA LEU A 69 -14.72 13.66 -5.24
C LEU A 69 -13.51 14.22 -4.49
N ASN A 70 -13.78 15.13 -3.56
CA ASN A 70 -12.77 15.79 -2.76
C ASN A 70 -13.39 16.37 -1.48
N ASN A 71 -12.55 16.46 -0.43
CA ASN A 71 -12.93 17.00 0.87
C ASN A 71 -11.70 17.63 1.52
N PRO A 72 -11.78 18.78 2.20
CA PRO A 72 -10.60 19.46 2.77
C PRO A 72 -9.80 18.58 3.75
N THR A 73 -10.44 17.73 4.56
CA THR A 73 -9.75 16.80 5.47
C THR A 73 -8.99 15.74 4.68
N ASN A 74 -9.65 15.15 3.67
CA ASN A 74 -9.05 14.13 2.81
C ASN A 74 -7.89 14.71 1.99
N ASP A 75 -8.04 15.94 1.47
CA ASP A 75 -7.01 16.64 0.69
C ASP A 75 -5.72 16.83 1.48
N ILE A 76 -5.83 17.19 2.77
CA ILE A 76 -4.65 17.28 3.65
C ILE A 76 -3.94 15.92 3.79
N LEU A 77 -4.70 14.84 3.97
CA LEU A 77 -4.14 13.49 4.04
C LEU A 77 -3.47 13.09 2.72
N GLU A 78 -4.10 13.38 1.58
CA GLU A 78 -3.57 13.10 0.24
C GLU A 78 -2.25 13.84 -0.01
N GLN A 79 -2.20 15.15 0.26
CA GLN A 79 -0.99 15.95 0.11
C GLN A 79 0.14 15.45 1.01
N ARG A 80 -0.17 15.06 2.26
CA ARG A 80 0.80 14.53 3.21
C ARG A 80 1.37 13.20 2.74
N LEU A 81 0.53 12.27 2.30
CA LEU A 81 0.96 10.96 1.78
C LEU A 81 1.77 11.08 0.49
N ALA A 82 1.37 11.97 -0.44
CA ALA A 82 2.15 12.27 -1.63
C ALA A 82 3.54 12.80 -1.27
N ALA A 83 3.63 13.71 -0.29
CA ALA A 83 4.91 14.25 0.18
C ALA A 83 5.80 13.19 0.83
N LEU A 84 5.23 12.26 1.60
CA LEU A 84 5.96 11.19 2.28
C LEU A 84 6.47 10.11 1.34
N GLU A 85 5.71 9.77 0.29
CA GLU A 85 6.13 8.82 -0.75
C GLU A 85 7.01 9.46 -1.84
N GLY A 86 7.09 10.80 -1.91
CA GLY A 86 7.79 11.50 -2.97
C GLY A 86 7.03 11.51 -4.30
N GLY A 87 5.72 11.34 -4.25
CA GLY A 87 4.80 11.44 -5.40
C GLY A 87 4.39 12.87 -5.70
N ILE A 88 3.76 13.09 -6.86
CA ILE A 88 3.24 14.41 -7.28
C ILE A 88 1.86 14.70 -6.72
N ALA A 89 1.05 13.67 -6.51
CA ALA A 89 -0.31 13.75 -5.95
C ALA A 89 -0.76 12.38 -5.45
N ALA A 90 -1.84 12.37 -4.66
CA ALA A 90 -2.48 11.16 -4.16
C ALA A 90 -4.00 11.27 -4.18
N VAL A 91 -4.67 10.12 -4.16
CA VAL A 91 -6.12 9.97 -3.96
C VAL A 91 -6.38 8.94 -2.88
N VAL A 92 -7.10 9.33 -1.82
CA VAL A 92 -7.51 8.40 -0.76
C VAL A 92 -8.81 7.69 -1.11
N THR A 93 -8.93 6.45 -0.66
CA THR A 93 -10.08 5.56 -0.90
C THR A 93 -10.54 4.88 0.39
N ALA A 94 -11.71 4.24 0.35
CA ALA A 94 -12.33 3.60 1.51
C ALA A 94 -11.52 2.43 2.11
N SER A 95 -10.61 1.81 1.33
CA SER A 95 -9.74 0.72 1.79
C SER A 95 -8.56 0.52 0.84
N GLY A 96 -7.52 -0.23 1.28
CA GLY A 96 -6.41 -0.61 0.40
C GLY A 96 -6.85 -1.41 -0.83
N THR A 97 -7.79 -2.35 -0.66
CA THR A 97 -8.35 -3.11 -1.78
C THR A 97 -9.11 -2.20 -2.76
N ALA A 98 -9.83 -1.20 -2.26
CA ALA A 98 -10.48 -0.19 -3.10
C ALA A 98 -9.45 0.65 -3.88
N ALA A 99 -8.30 0.98 -3.26
CA ALA A 99 -7.21 1.66 -3.94
C ALA A 99 -6.65 0.83 -5.09
N ILE A 100 -6.35 -0.45 -4.86
CA ILE A 100 -5.84 -1.37 -5.90
C ILE A 100 -6.86 -1.50 -7.03
N ALA A 101 -8.12 -1.82 -6.69
CA ALA A 101 -9.16 -2.00 -7.69
C ALA A 101 -9.39 -0.72 -8.53
N THR A 102 -9.49 0.44 -7.89
CA THR A 102 -9.68 1.73 -8.58
C THR A 102 -8.50 2.04 -9.50
N ALA A 103 -7.25 1.89 -9.02
CA ALA A 103 -6.07 2.14 -9.82
C ALA A 103 -5.99 1.23 -11.05
N LEU A 104 -6.28 -0.06 -10.89
CA LEU A 104 -6.27 -1.02 -12.00
C LEU A 104 -7.40 -0.77 -12.99
N LEU A 105 -8.64 -0.53 -12.53
CA LEU A 105 -9.80 -0.32 -13.40
C LEU A 105 -9.77 1.02 -14.15
N VAL A 106 -8.99 1.99 -13.70
CA VAL A 106 -8.74 3.25 -14.44
C VAL A 106 -7.72 3.03 -15.56
N LEU A 107 -6.82 2.05 -15.41
CA LEU A 107 -5.77 1.74 -16.36
C LEU A 107 -6.15 0.65 -17.38
N LEU A 108 -7.05 -0.25 -17.00
CA LEU A 108 -7.27 -1.51 -17.70
C LEU A 108 -8.70 -1.63 -18.21
N LYS A 109 -8.84 -2.30 -19.33
CA LYS A 109 -10.11 -2.67 -19.94
C LYS A 109 -10.14 -4.16 -20.31
N THR A 110 -11.29 -4.65 -20.74
CA THR A 110 -11.45 -6.01 -21.29
C THR A 110 -10.39 -6.30 -22.34
N GLY A 111 -9.72 -7.43 -22.20
CA GLY A 111 -8.64 -7.89 -23.08
C GLY A 111 -7.23 -7.51 -22.57
N ASP A 112 -7.10 -6.67 -21.57
CA ASP A 112 -5.79 -6.29 -21.01
C ASP A 112 -5.22 -7.37 -20.06
N HIS A 113 -3.90 -7.31 -19.87
CA HIS A 113 -3.15 -8.29 -19.12
C HIS A 113 -2.27 -7.62 -18.05
N ILE A 114 -2.18 -8.27 -16.89
CA ILE A 114 -1.33 -7.92 -15.75
C ILE A 114 -0.23 -8.98 -15.59
N VAL A 115 1.00 -8.58 -15.30
CA VAL A 115 1.99 -9.47 -14.71
C VAL A 115 2.16 -9.09 -13.24
N ALA A 116 1.89 -10.02 -12.34
CA ALA A 116 1.92 -9.78 -10.91
C ALA A 116 2.85 -10.76 -10.19
N SER A 117 3.52 -10.31 -9.12
CA SER A 117 4.18 -11.22 -8.18
C SER A 117 3.18 -12.24 -7.63
N SER A 118 3.59 -13.49 -7.42
CA SER A 118 2.79 -14.48 -6.70
C SER A 118 2.76 -14.25 -5.18
N SER A 119 3.69 -13.45 -4.66
CA SER A 119 3.77 -13.09 -3.24
C SER A 119 2.94 -11.83 -2.97
N LEU A 120 1.64 -12.03 -2.78
CA LEU A 120 0.66 -10.96 -2.55
C LEU A 120 -0.24 -11.28 -1.35
N TYR A 121 -0.79 -10.23 -0.77
CA TYR A 121 -1.92 -10.36 0.15
C TYR A 121 -3.06 -11.17 -0.49
N GLY A 122 -3.64 -12.11 0.26
CA GLY A 122 -4.65 -13.04 -0.28
C GLY A 122 -5.85 -12.35 -0.93
N GLY A 123 -6.30 -11.19 -0.39
CA GLY A 123 -7.38 -10.41 -1.01
C GLY A 123 -6.99 -9.82 -2.37
N THR A 124 -5.75 -9.39 -2.53
CA THR A 124 -5.21 -8.91 -3.83
C THR A 124 -5.07 -10.05 -4.81
N TYR A 125 -4.54 -11.20 -4.36
CA TYR A 125 -4.46 -12.40 -5.19
C TYR A 125 -5.84 -12.79 -5.73
N ASN A 126 -6.86 -12.85 -4.87
CA ASN A 126 -8.24 -13.18 -5.25
C ASN A 126 -8.85 -12.12 -6.20
N LEU A 127 -8.58 -10.83 -5.98
CA LEU A 127 -9.00 -9.76 -6.90
C LEU A 127 -8.45 -9.99 -8.31
N LEU A 128 -7.15 -10.30 -8.41
CA LEU A 128 -6.46 -10.47 -9.69
C LEU A 128 -6.78 -11.82 -10.37
N SER A 129 -7.00 -12.90 -9.61
CA SER A 129 -7.20 -14.25 -10.14
C SER A 129 -8.67 -14.61 -10.41
N VAL A 130 -9.61 -14.00 -9.69
CA VAL A 130 -11.02 -14.36 -9.75
C VAL A 130 -11.91 -13.20 -10.18
N THR A 131 -11.72 -12.01 -9.58
CA THR A 131 -12.65 -10.89 -9.80
C THR A 131 -12.40 -10.19 -11.12
N LEU A 132 -11.16 -9.79 -11.43
CA LEU A 132 -10.82 -9.11 -12.69
C LEU A 132 -11.04 -9.97 -13.95
N PRO A 133 -10.83 -11.30 -13.95
CA PRO A 133 -11.20 -12.14 -15.09
C PRO A 133 -12.67 -12.06 -15.50
N ARG A 134 -13.60 -11.80 -14.57
CA ARG A 134 -15.02 -11.56 -14.87
C ARG A 134 -15.23 -10.28 -15.69
N LEU A 135 -14.28 -9.35 -15.66
CA LEU A 135 -14.26 -8.12 -16.45
C LEU A 135 -13.39 -8.27 -17.73
N GLY A 136 -12.91 -9.50 -18.01
CA GLY A 136 -12.06 -9.80 -19.16
C GLY A 136 -10.61 -9.34 -19.02
N ILE A 137 -10.14 -9.03 -17.81
CA ILE A 137 -8.75 -8.68 -17.51
C ILE A 137 -8.04 -9.91 -16.96
N THR A 138 -6.92 -10.30 -17.55
CA THR A 138 -6.18 -11.50 -17.16
C THR A 138 -4.90 -11.19 -16.40
N THR A 139 -4.45 -12.12 -15.56
CA THR A 139 -3.21 -11.97 -14.78
C THR A 139 -2.31 -13.20 -14.92
N SER A 140 -1.02 -12.97 -15.16
CA SER A 140 0.04 -13.98 -15.00
C SER A 140 0.78 -13.73 -13.69
N PHE A 141 0.74 -14.70 -12.78
CA PHE A 141 1.49 -14.65 -11.52
C PHE A 141 2.88 -15.23 -11.72
N VAL A 142 3.91 -14.55 -11.16
CA VAL A 142 5.31 -14.94 -11.31
C VAL A 142 6.04 -14.99 -9.96
N ASP A 143 7.03 -15.83 -9.86
CA ASP A 143 8.00 -15.78 -8.76
C ASP A 143 8.88 -14.54 -8.93
N SER A 144 8.71 -13.57 -8.02
CA SER A 144 9.41 -12.30 -8.05
C SER A 144 10.86 -12.35 -7.58
N SER A 145 11.34 -13.51 -7.11
CA SER A 145 12.75 -13.73 -6.76
C SER A 145 13.66 -13.72 -8.00
N ASP A 146 13.12 -14.00 -9.19
CA ASP A 146 13.79 -13.83 -10.48
C ASP A 146 13.04 -12.80 -11.33
N VAL A 147 13.62 -11.61 -11.48
CA VAL A 147 13.04 -10.50 -12.24
C VAL A 147 12.78 -10.87 -13.71
N SER A 148 13.54 -11.80 -14.28
CA SER A 148 13.32 -12.26 -15.66
C SER A 148 11.93 -12.89 -15.87
N ASN A 149 11.30 -13.39 -14.81
CA ASN A 149 9.98 -13.98 -14.88
C ASN A 149 8.89 -12.96 -15.25
N PHE A 150 9.03 -11.69 -14.83
CA PHE A 150 8.13 -10.62 -15.25
C PHE A 150 8.16 -10.41 -16.77
N VAL A 151 9.37 -10.42 -17.33
CA VAL A 151 9.56 -10.25 -18.78
C VAL A 151 9.04 -11.47 -19.54
N LYS A 152 9.37 -12.68 -19.10
CA LYS A 152 8.93 -13.95 -19.72
C LYS A 152 7.41 -14.09 -19.74
N ALA A 153 6.72 -13.63 -18.70
CA ALA A 153 5.26 -13.67 -18.60
C ALA A 153 4.56 -12.53 -19.35
N SER A 154 5.30 -11.53 -19.82
CA SER A 154 4.74 -10.38 -20.53
C SER A 154 4.23 -10.76 -21.91
N LYS A 155 3.08 -10.21 -22.27
CA LYS A 155 2.39 -10.35 -23.57
C LYS A 155 2.25 -8.99 -24.24
N GLU A 156 1.83 -8.95 -25.48
CA GLU A 156 1.59 -7.71 -26.24
C GLU A 156 0.59 -6.80 -25.50
N ASN A 157 -0.48 -7.40 -24.95
CA ASN A 157 -1.53 -6.73 -24.20
C ASN A 157 -1.20 -6.51 -22.70
N THR A 158 0.03 -6.74 -22.26
CA THR A 158 0.44 -6.43 -20.87
C THR A 158 0.46 -4.92 -20.67
N LYS A 159 -0.25 -4.46 -19.63
CA LYS A 159 -0.43 -3.03 -19.32
C LYS A 159 0.20 -2.60 -18.00
N VAL A 160 0.45 -3.52 -17.06
CA VAL A 160 0.99 -3.16 -15.75
C VAL A 160 1.79 -4.32 -15.15
N PHE A 161 2.88 -3.99 -14.46
CA PHE A 161 3.52 -4.86 -13.49
C PHE A 161 3.01 -4.50 -12.10
N PHE A 162 2.60 -5.51 -11.34
CA PHE A 162 2.10 -5.34 -9.98
C PHE A 162 2.89 -6.21 -8.99
N ALA A 163 3.33 -5.64 -7.87
CA ALA A 163 3.97 -6.40 -6.80
C ALA A 163 3.83 -5.69 -5.43
N GLU A 164 4.04 -6.44 -4.35
CA GLU A 164 4.27 -5.88 -3.02
C GLU A 164 5.78 -5.62 -2.83
N SER A 165 6.14 -4.51 -2.19
CA SER A 165 7.54 -4.18 -1.89
C SER A 165 8.17 -5.17 -0.92
N LEU A 166 7.36 -5.67 0.01
CA LEU A 166 7.66 -6.69 0.99
C LEU A 166 6.45 -7.60 1.11
N GLY A 167 6.60 -8.85 0.68
CA GLY A 167 5.50 -9.81 0.59
C GLY A 167 4.96 -10.24 1.95
N ASN A 168 3.69 -10.64 2.01
CA ASN A 168 3.02 -11.13 3.20
C ASN A 168 2.19 -12.39 2.86
N PRO A 169 2.51 -13.58 3.41
CA PRO A 169 3.38 -13.81 4.58
C PRO A 169 4.83 -14.16 4.29
N LYS A 170 5.25 -14.28 3.03
CA LYS A 170 6.60 -14.75 2.64
C LYS A 170 7.75 -13.85 3.07
N LEU A 171 7.51 -12.56 3.30
CA LEU A 171 8.51 -11.54 3.65
C LEU A 171 9.69 -11.47 2.65
N ASP A 172 9.42 -11.84 1.41
CA ASP A 172 10.35 -11.66 0.31
C ASP A 172 10.48 -10.15 -0.01
N VAL A 173 11.72 -9.71 -0.16
CA VAL A 173 12.03 -8.32 -0.53
C VAL A 173 12.18 -8.26 -2.04
N LEU A 174 11.38 -7.40 -2.67
CA LEU A 174 11.40 -7.22 -4.11
C LEU A 174 12.59 -6.37 -4.57
N ASP A 175 13.28 -6.80 -5.62
CA ASP A 175 14.27 -5.94 -6.32
C ASP A 175 13.53 -4.89 -7.18
N LEU A 176 13.14 -3.80 -6.52
CA LEU A 176 12.36 -2.72 -7.13
C LEU A 176 13.06 -2.08 -8.34
N LYS A 177 14.39 -1.87 -8.24
CA LYS A 177 15.16 -1.25 -9.33
C LYS A 177 15.15 -2.13 -10.58
N ALA A 178 15.34 -3.42 -10.39
CA ALA A 178 15.39 -4.35 -11.51
C ALA A 178 14.02 -4.49 -12.18
N VAL A 179 12.92 -4.65 -11.40
CA VAL A 179 11.55 -4.73 -11.95
C VAL A 179 11.16 -3.41 -12.62
N GLY A 180 11.41 -2.26 -11.98
CA GLY A 180 11.11 -0.94 -12.56
C GLY A 180 11.86 -0.67 -13.86
N LYS A 181 13.10 -1.14 -13.98
CA LYS A 181 13.89 -1.07 -15.23
C LYS A 181 13.24 -1.86 -16.37
N GLU A 182 12.76 -3.07 -16.10
CA GLU A 182 12.09 -3.90 -17.12
C GLU A 182 10.73 -3.32 -17.49
N ALA A 183 9.92 -2.85 -16.55
CA ALA A 183 8.66 -2.17 -16.81
C ALA A 183 8.85 -0.94 -17.73
N LYS A 184 9.88 -0.13 -17.46
CA LYS A 184 10.24 1.03 -18.28
C LYS A 184 10.61 0.64 -19.72
N LYS A 185 11.36 -0.45 -19.93
CA LYS A 185 11.69 -0.96 -21.27
C LYS A 185 10.43 -1.37 -22.05
N LEU A 186 9.49 -1.97 -21.36
CA LEU A 186 8.22 -2.41 -21.94
C LEU A 186 7.21 -1.27 -22.08
N LYS A 187 7.53 -0.05 -21.62
CA LYS A 187 6.65 1.12 -21.61
C LYS A 187 5.31 0.85 -20.91
N ILE A 188 5.36 0.18 -19.77
CA ILE A 188 4.21 -0.06 -18.90
C ILE A 188 4.50 0.45 -17.49
N PRO A 189 3.49 0.92 -16.73
CA PRO A 189 3.70 1.36 -15.37
C PRO A 189 4.01 0.18 -14.45
N PHE A 190 4.84 0.45 -13.44
CA PHE A 190 5.11 -0.43 -12.32
C PHE A 190 4.35 0.07 -11.09
N MET A 191 3.36 -0.71 -10.64
CA MET A 191 2.53 -0.45 -9.48
C MET A 191 3.00 -1.29 -8.30
N VAL A 192 3.25 -0.65 -7.17
CA VAL A 192 3.78 -1.29 -5.96
C VAL A 192 2.85 -1.06 -4.78
N ASP A 193 2.37 -2.13 -4.18
CA ASP A 193 1.77 -2.05 -2.84
C ASP A 193 2.88 -2.00 -1.79
N ASN A 194 2.99 -0.86 -1.10
CA ASN A 194 4.02 -0.58 -0.11
C ASN A 194 3.47 -0.60 1.34
N THR A 195 2.36 -1.29 1.54
CA THR A 195 1.64 -1.32 2.83
C THR A 195 2.51 -1.82 3.97
N VAL A 196 3.28 -2.90 3.76
CA VAL A 196 4.07 -3.55 4.81
C VAL A 196 5.28 -2.72 5.20
N ALA A 197 6.00 -2.16 4.23
CA ALA A 197 7.16 -1.32 4.51
C ALA A 197 6.77 0.07 5.02
N SER A 198 5.62 0.59 4.61
CA SER A 198 5.19 1.98 4.82
C SER A 198 6.14 3.01 4.16
N PRO A 199 5.71 4.27 3.97
CA PRO A 199 6.57 5.30 3.38
C PRO A 199 7.77 5.67 4.26
N TYR A 200 7.77 5.26 5.53
CA TYR A 200 8.91 5.51 6.44
C TYR A 200 10.12 4.63 6.13
N LEU A 201 9.91 3.34 5.89
CA LEU A 201 11.01 2.40 5.62
C LEU A 201 11.45 2.45 4.16
N LEU A 202 10.52 2.65 3.23
CA LEU A 202 10.76 2.53 1.80
C LEU A 202 9.90 3.50 0.99
N ASN A 203 10.52 4.14 -0.01
CA ASN A 203 9.82 4.94 -1.03
C ASN A 203 10.03 4.29 -2.41
N PRO A 204 9.13 3.45 -2.90
CA PRO A 204 9.29 2.71 -4.16
C PRO A 204 9.47 3.60 -5.40
N ILE A 205 8.93 4.82 -5.39
CA ILE A 205 9.07 5.80 -6.49
C ILE A 205 10.55 6.10 -6.78
N GLN A 206 11.40 6.14 -5.75
CA GLN A 206 12.85 6.38 -5.91
C GLN A 206 13.55 5.21 -6.61
N PHE A 207 12.92 4.05 -6.66
CA PHE A 207 13.47 2.81 -7.22
C PHE A 207 12.75 2.36 -8.49
N GLY A 208 11.94 3.23 -9.10
CA GLY A 208 11.34 3.00 -10.42
C GLY A 208 9.86 2.64 -10.42
N ALA A 209 9.19 2.61 -9.27
CA ALA A 209 7.73 2.53 -9.23
C ALA A 209 7.10 3.82 -9.81
N ASN A 210 5.99 3.66 -10.50
CA ASN A 210 5.24 4.78 -11.05
C ASN A 210 4.00 5.08 -10.21
N ILE A 211 3.41 4.05 -9.61
CA ILE A 211 2.21 4.12 -8.78
C ILE A 211 2.48 3.35 -7.50
N VAL A 212 2.19 3.97 -6.36
CA VAL A 212 2.32 3.33 -5.04
C VAL A 212 0.96 3.25 -4.38
N ILE A 213 0.66 2.07 -3.83
CA ILE A 213 -0.57 1.79 -3.09
C ILE A 213 -0.23 1.56 -1.62
N HIS A 214 -1.12 2.00 -0.72
CA HIS A 214 -1.13 1.57 0.66
C HIS A 214 -2.53 1.25 1.16
N SER A 215 -2.64 0.23 1.96
CA SER A 215 -3.71 0.14 2.95
C SER A 215 -3.37 1.06 4.12
N LEU A 216 -4.06 2.18 4.23
CA LEU A 216 -3.90 3.14 5.34
C LEU A 216 -4.32 2.53 6.69
N THR A 217 -5.13 1.48 6.65
CA THR A 217 -5.63 0.68 7.77
C THR A 217 -4.49 0.11 8.65
N LYS A 218 -3.30 -0.13 8.07
CA LYS A 218 -2.18 -0.86 8.65
C LYS A 218 -1.24 0.11 9.39
N TYR A 219 0.05 0.00 9.20
CA TYR A 219 1.07 0.83 9.89
C TYR A 219 0.79 2.34 9.86
N ILE A 220 0.17 2.85 8.79
CA ILE A 220 -0.08 4.30 8.66
C ILE A 220 -1.06 4.78 9.73
N ALA A 221 -2.23 4.16 9.90
CA ALA A 221 -3.14 4.47 11.00
C ALA A 221 -2.62 3.92 12.34
N GLY A 222 -2.16 2.68 12.36
CA GLY A 222 -1.45 2.03 13.47
C GLY A 222 -2.28 1.64 14.69
N ASN A 223 -3.54 1.99 14.76
CA ASN A 223 -4.37 1.82 15.97
C ASN A 223 -5.55 0.85 15.78
N GLY A 224 -5.70 0.23 14.61
CA GLY A 224 -6.80 -0.68 14.31
C GLY A 224 -8.20 -0.04 14.28
N THR A 225 -8.29 1.29 14.20
CA THR A 225 -9.56 2.04 14.34
C THR A 225 -10.23 2.36 13.01
N SER A 226 -9.47 2.54 11.93
CA SER A 226 -9.99 3.09 10.69
C SER A 226 -9.53 2.32 9.46
N LEU A 227 -10.46 2.08 8.55
CA LEU A 227 -10.17 1.60 7.20
C LEU A 227 -9.83 2.78 6.29
N GLY A 228 -8.88 2.57 5.39
CA GLY A 228 -8.53 3.50 4.33
C GLY A 228 -7.54 2.90 3.35
N GLY A 229 -7.45 3.51 2.18
CA GLY A 229 -6.47 3.22 1.15
C GLY A 229 -5.97 4.50 0.52
N VAL A 230 -4.86 4.43 -0.20
CA VAL A 230 -4.33 5.54 -0.99
C VAL A 230 -3.66 5.04 -2.25
N ILE A 231 -3.81 5.81 -3.31
CA ILE A 231 -3.09 5.70 -4.58
C ILE A 231 -2.19 6.93 -4.67
N VAL A 232 -0.88 6.74 -4.77
CA VAL A 232 0.10 7.81 -4.95
C VAL A 232 0.68 7.72 -6.35
N ASP A 233 0.63 8.81 -7.10
CA ASP A 233 1.22 8.92 -8.43
C ASP A 233 2.64 9.50 -8.34
N GLY A 234 3.62 8.79 -8.86
CA GLY A 234 5.00 9.26 -8.96
C GLY A 234 5.20 10.39 -9.97
N GLY A 235 4.25 10.55 -10.92
CA GLY A 235 4.35 11.53 -11.99
C GLY A 235 5.53 11.30 -12.94
N ASN A 236 6.05 10.09 -12.97
CA ASN A 236 7.28 9.69 -13.67
C ASN A 236 7.04 8.70 -14.81
N PHE A 237 5.77 8.43 -15.16
CA PHE A 237 5.39 7.58 -16.28
C PHE A 237 4.95 8.42 -17.49
N ASP A 238 5.37 8.00 -18.69
CA ASP A 238 4.97 8.62 -19.96
C ASP A 238 3.65 8.04 -20.47
N TRP A 239 2.54 8.70 -20.17
CA TRP A 239 1.20 8.32 -20.62
C TRP A 239 0.98 8.51 -22.13
N SER A 240 1.90 9.21 -22.82
CA SER A 240 1.88 9.37 -24.29
C SER A 240 2.60 8.27 -25.06
N SER A 241 3.06 7.22 -24.37
CA SER A 241 3.85 6.12 -24.94
C SER A 241 3.16 5.30 -26.05
N GLY A 242 1.87 5.56 -26.34
CA GLY A 242 1.04 4.85 -27.33
C GLY A 242 0.35 3.58 -26.81
N LYS A 243 0.65 3.15 -25.57
CA LYS A 243 0.00 1.97 -24.97
C LYS A 243 -1.30 2.28 -24.23
N PHE A 244 -1.58 3.55 -23.93
CA PHE A 244 -2.69 4.00 -23.10
C PHE A 244 -3.50 5.09 -23.82
N PRO A 245 -4.28 4.73 -24.86
CA PRO A 245 -5.07 5.69 -25.64
C PRO A 245 -6.08 6.46 -24.77
N GLU A 246 -6.56 5.87 -23.68
CA GLU A 246 -7.46 6.48 -22.71
C GLU A 246 -6.89 7.75 -22.01
N PHE A 247 -5.61 8.04 -22.17
CA PHE A 247 -4.98 9.28 -21.68
C PHE A 247 -4.69 10.28 -22.81
N THR A 248 -4.63 9.82 -24.05
CA THR A 248 -4.26 10.64 -25.22
C THR A 248 -5.40 10.88 -26.19
N GLU A 249 -6.51 10.17 -26.04
CA GLU A 249 -7.75 10.35 -26.81
C GLU A 249 -8.80 11.12 -26.00
N PRO A 250 -9.77 11.77 -26.67
CA PRO A 250 -10.86 12.48 -25.99
C PRO A 250 -11.72 11.55 -25.12
N SER A 251 -11.83 11.85 -23.83
CA SER A 251 -12.68 11.10 -22.89
C SER A 251 -14.16 11.37 -23.14
N ALA A 252 -14.92 10.33 -23.48
CA ALA A 252 -16.37 10.42 -23.64
C ALA A 252 -17.09 10.75 -22.32
N GLY A 253 -16.52 10.33 -21.18
CA GLY A 253 -17.08 10.56 -19.85
C GLY A 253 -16.84 11.98 -19.31
N TYR A 254 -16.00 12.78 -19.98
CA TYR A 254 -15.64 14.12 -19.51
C TYR A 254 -15.48 15.15 -20.64
N HIS A 255 -16.54 15.32 -21.42
CA HIS A 255 -16.68 16.38 -22.45
C HIS A 255 -15.52 16.44 -23.47
N GLY A 256 -14.89 15.30 -23.77
CA GLY A 256 -13.78 15.25 -24.72
C GLY A 256 -12.43 15.67 -24.16
N LEU A 257 -12.26 15.70 -22.81
CA LEU A 257 -10.98 15.99 -22.17
C LEU A 257 -9.92 14.97 -22.61
N VAL A 258 -8.77 15.45 -23.08
CA VAL A 258 -7.57 14.65 -23.30
C VAL A 258 -6.67 14.80 -22.07
N TYR A 259 -6.62 13.78 -21.22
CA TYR A 259 -5.98 13.85 -19.90
C TYR A 259 -4.51 14.24 -19.97
N HIS A 260 -3.75 13.65 -20.89
CA HIS A 260 -2.33 13.93 -21.04
C HIS A 260 -2.04 15.37 -21.48
N GLU A 261 -2.83 15.91 -22.42
CA GLU A 261 -2.68 17.28 -22.91
C GLU A 261 -3.03 18.30 -21.83
N ALA A 262 -4.11 18.04 -21.08
CA ALA A 262 -4.62 18.96 -20.08
C ALA A 262 -3.76 18.96 -18.80
N LEU A 263 -3.27 17.79 -18.36
CA LEU A 263 -2.73 17.58 -17.01
C LEU A 263 -1.31 17.01 -16.99
N GLY A 264 -0.75 16.63 -18.15
CA GLY A 264 0.63 16.16 -18.27
C GLY A 264 0.92 14.97 -17.36
N ASN A 265 1.91 15.11 -16.50
CA ASN A 265 2.35 14.06 -15.56
C ASN A 265 1.27 13.67 -14.54
N ALA A 266 0.30 14.54 -14.25
CA ALA A 266 -0.80 14.26 -13.33
C ALA A 266 -2.01 13.59 -13.98
N ALA A 267 -1.92 13.20 -15.26
CA ALA A 267 -3.02 12.61 -16.02
C ALA A 267 -3.63 11.38 -15.32
N PHE A 268 -2.78 10.47 -14.80
CA PHE A 268 -3.24 9.26 -14.12
C PHE A 268 -4.01 9.58 -12.84
N ILE A 269 -3.43 10.34 -11.92
CA ILE A 269 -4.09 10.60 -10.64
C ILE A 269 -5.35 11.46 -10.80
N ALA A 270 -5.37 12.33 -11.80
CA ALA A 270 -6.57 13.08 -12.14
C ALA A 270 -7.69 12.15 -12.66
N LYS A 271 -7.36 11.21 -13.56
CA LYS A 271 -8.31 10.21 -14.04
C LYS A 271 -8.82 9.31 -12.90
N VAL A 272 -7.94 8.92 -11.96
CA VAL A 272 -8.34 8.20 -10.73
C VAL A 272 -9.38 8.99 -9.96
N ARG A 273 -9.23 10.29 -9.78
CA ARG A 273 -10.20 11.13 -9.07
C ARG A 273 -11.49 11.34 -9.87
N ILE A 274 -11.34 11.73 -11.13
CA ILE A 274 -12.44 12.22 -11.97
C ILE A 274 -13.33 11.07 -12.46
N GLU A 275 -12.76 9.92 -12.80
CA GLU A 275 -13.50 8.74 -13.24
C GLU A 275 -13.53 7.67 -12.12
N GLY A 276 -12.37 7.25 -11.62
CA GLY A 276 -12.27 6.16 -10.66
C GLY A 276 -13.07 6.42 -9.38
N LEU A 277 -12.77 7.49 -8.67
CA LEU A 277 -13.44 7.79 -7.40
C LEU A 277 -14.89 8.24 -7.60
N ARG A 278 -15.15 9.03 -8.65
CA ARG A 278 -16.51 9.48 -8.97
C ARG A 278 -17.44 8.31 -9.27
N ASP A 279 -17.01 7.39 -10.14
CA ASP A 279 -17.88 6.39 -10.73
C ASP A 279 -17.95 5.10 -9.91
N TYR A 280 -16.82 4.66 -9.31
CA TYR A 280 -16.79 3.47 -8.43
C TYR A 280 -17.20 3.79 -7.00
N GLY A 281 -17.14 5.06 -6.58
CA GLY A 281 -17.70 5.54 -5.34
C GLY A 281 -16.95 5.14 -4.06
N ALA A 282 -15.71 4.65 -4.16
CA ALA A 282 -14.92 4.15 -3.02
C ALA A 282 -14.32 5.30 -2.18
N ALA A 283 -15.11 6.30 -1.80
CA ALA A 283 -14.67 7.49 -1.08
C ALA A 283 -14.34 7.20 0.38
N LEU A 284 -13.26 7.82 0.89
CA LEU A 284 -12.88 7.78 2.29
C LEU A 284 -13.74 8.75 3.11
N SER A 285 -14.23 8.31 4.28
CA SER A 285 -14.90 9.20 5.24
C SER A 285 -13.91 10.25 5.80
N PRO A 286 -14.28 11.55 5.88
CA PRO A 286 -13.44 12.57 6.50
C PRO A 286 -13.09 12.27 7.96
N PHE A 287 -13.96 11.59 8.69
CA PHE A 287 -13.68 11.13 10.05
C PHE A 287 -12.57 10.08 10.09
N ASN A 288 -12.59 9.10 9.16
CA ASN A 288 -11.52 8.14 9.03
C ASN A 288 -10.21 8.82 8.59
N ALA A 289 -10.28 9.77 7.65
CA ALA A 289 -9.12 10.55 7.23
C ALA A 289 -8.45 11.28 8.42
N PHE A 290 -9.25 11.89 9.29
CA PHE A 290 -8.76 12.53 10.51
C PHE A 290 -8.03 11.55 11.45
N GLN A 291 -8.62 10.38 11.72
CA GLN A 291 -7.99 9.36 12.55
C GLN A 291 -6.69 8.83 11.92
N ILE A 292 -6.67 8.64 10.61
CA ILE A 292 -5.47 8.21 9.88
C ILE A 292 -4.38 9.29 9.95
N ILE A 293 -4.73 10.58 9.85
CA ILE A 293 -3.78 11.69 10.02
C ILE A 293 -3.10 11.63 11.39
N GLN A 294 -3.86 11.39 12.45
CA GLN A 294 -3.30 11.26 13.81
C GLN A 294 -2.32 10.10 13.91
N GLY A 295 -2.64 8.95 13.31
CA GLY A 295 -1.71 7.83 13.24
C GLY A 295 -0.46 8.16 12.41
N LEU A 296 -0.62 8.84 11.28
CA LEU A 296 0.47 9.23 10.40
C LEU A 296 1.49 10.15 11.06
N GLU A 297 1.02 11.05 11.94
CA GLU A 297 1.89 11.98 12.69
C GLU A 297 2.93 11.26 13.58
N THR A 298 2.61 10.07 14.07
CA THR A 298 3.51 9.25 14.88
C THR A 298 4.15 8.08 14.13
N LEU A 299 3.90 7.94 12.84
CA LEU A 299 4.36 6.82 12.02
C LEU A 299 5.87 6.54 12.16
N PRO A 300 6.78 7.55 12.09
CA PRO A 300 8.22 7.29 12.17
C PRO A 300 8.63 6.62 13.48
N ILE A 301 8.08 7.08 14.60
CA ILE A 301 8.41 6.57 15.95
C ILE A 301 7.87 5.14 16.09
N ARG A 302 6.63 4.89 15.66
CA ARG A 302 6.02 3.57 15.77
C ARG A 302 6.72 2.54 14.89
N VAL A 303 6.95 2.85 13.61
CA VAL A 303 7.57 1.89 12.69
C VAL A 303 9.02 1.61 13.05
N GLN A 304 9.73 2.59 13.62
CA GLN A 304 11.06 2.36 14.19
C GLN A 304 10.98 1.32 15.33
N LYS A 305 10.06 1.51 16.29
CA LYS A 305 9.89 0.58 17.42
C LYS A 305 9.40 -0.80 16.98
N HIS A 306 8.46 -0.88 16.02
CA HIS A 306 8.06 -2.14 15.40
C HIS A 306 9.25 -2.91 14.81
N SER A 307 10.15 -2.21 14.10
CA SER A 307 11.31 -2.83 13.47
C SER A 307 12.35 -3.30 14.50
N GLU A 308 12.57 -2.52 15.56
CA GLU A 308 13.46 -2.88 16.67
C GLU A 308 12.94 -4.13 17.40
N ASN A 309 11.68 -4.13 17.78
CA ASN A 309 11.04 -5.27 18.43
C ASN A 309 11.01 -6.49 17.49
N GLY A 310 10.70 -6.28 16.19
CA GLY A 310 10.69 -7.34 15.18
C GLY A 310 12.04 -8.03 15.04
N LEU A 311 13.13 -7.27 14.95
CA LEU A 311 14.47 -7.84 14.85
C LEU A 311 14.87 -8.57 16.15
N ALA A 312 14.63 -7.95 17.31
CA ALA A 312 14.98 -8.55 18.60
C ALA A 312 14.22 -9.86 18.86
N LEU A 313 12.92 -9.89 18.50
CA LEU A 313 12.10 -11.10 18.64
C LEU A 313 12.49 -12.18 17.62
N ALA A 314 12.79 -11.81 16.37
CA ALA A 314 13.23 -12.77 15.34
C ALA A 314 14.55 -13.44 15.74
N GLN A 315 15.52 -12.68 16.27
CA GLN A 315 16.78 -13.22 16.80
C GLN A 315 16.58 -14.15 18.00
N TRP A 316 15.66 -13.79 18.90
CA TRP A 316 15.30 -14.64 20.03
C TRP A 316 14.64 -15.94 19.58
N LEU A 317 13.73 -15.88 18.60
CA LEU A 317 13.06 -17.06 18.04
C LEU A 317 14.06 -18.04 17.36
N GLU A 318 15.09 -17.54 16.66
CA GLU A 318 16.14 -18.41 16.08
C GLU A 318 16.88 -19.26 17.12
N ALA A 319 16.92 -18.79 18.37
CA ALA A 319 17.60 -19.48 19.47
C ALA A 319 16.70 -20.47 20.23
N GLN A 320 15.39 -20.55 19.93
CA GLN A 320 14.47 -21.42 20.65
C GLN A 320 14.48 -22.87 20.14
N GLU A 321 14.52 -23.82 21.07
CA GLU A 321 14.56 -25.26 20.74
C GLU A 321 13.30 -25.72 20.00
N GLN A 322 12.13 -25.16 20.30
CA GLN A 322 10.85 -25.50 19.68
C GLN A 322 10.70 -24.98 18.26
N VAL A 323 11.49 -23.97 17.86
CA VAL A 323 11.42 -23.32 16.57
C VAL A 323 12.22 -24.10 15.53
N ALA A 324 11.59 -24.37 14.37
CA ALA A 324 12.23 -25.08 13.26
C ALA A 324 12.94 -24.11 12.30
N TRP A 325 12.34 -22.97 12.04
CA TRP A 325 12.85 -21.93 11.15
C TRP A 325 12.22 -20.57 11.48
N VAL A 326 12.93 -19.49 11.16
CA VAL A 326 12.44 -18.10 11.28
C VAL A 326 12.66 -17.39 9.95
N ASN A 327 11.67 -16.64 9.50
CA ASN A 327 11.77 -15.81 8.32
C ASN A 327 11.52 -14.34 8.70
N TYR A 328 12.58 -13.56 8.63
CA TYR A 328 12.60 -12.12 8.83
C TYR A 328 13.74 -11.50 8.02
N PRO A 329 13.49 -10.49 7.17
CA PRO A 329 14.51 -9.99 6.25
C PRO A 329 15.74 -9.37 6.91
N GLY A 330 15.62 -8.94 8.17
CA GLY A 330 16.71 -8.37 8.97
C GLY A 330 17.66 -9.40 9.60
N LEU A 331 17.35 -10.69 9.55
CA LEU A 331 18.26 -11.75 10.05
C LEU A 331 19.39 -12.00 9.06
N LYS A 332 20.60 -12.24 9.58
CA LYS A 332 21.76 -12.61 8.74
C LYS A 332 21.57 -13.95 8.00
N SER A 333 20.73 -14.82 8.53
CA SER A 333 20.33 -16.10 7.94
C SER A 333 19.36 -15.94 6.77
N SER A 334 18.70 -14.77 6.63
CA SER A 334 17.74 -14.52 5.55
C SER A 334 18.44 -14.40 4.19
N LYS A 335 17.94 -15.09 3.19
CA LYS A 335 18.38 -14.92 1.79
C LYS A 335 18.15 -13.51 1.24
N TYR A 336 17.30 -12.71 1.89
CA TYR A 336 17.00 -11.33 1.53
C TYR A 336 17.77 -10.29 2.34
N TYR A 337 18.70 -10.72 3.21
CA TYR A 337 19.41 -9.81 4.12
C TYR A 337 20.07 -8.62 3.41
N ASP A 338 20.83 -8.90 2.36
CA ASP A 338 21.55 -7.85 1.62
C ASP A 338 20.58 -6.90 0.88
N LEU A 339 19.54 -7.46 0.27
CA LEU A 339 18.52 -6.68 -0.42
C LEU A 339 17.70 -5.83 0.58
N ALA A 340 17.41 -6.38 1.76
CA ALA A 340 16.77 -5.66 2.85
C ALA A 340 17.63 -4.50 3.38
N LYS A 341 18.95 -4.71 3.47
CA LYS A 341 19.86 -3.59 3.84
C LYS A 341 19.88 -2.48 2.80
N GLU A 342 19.74 -2.79 1.52
CA GLU A 342 19.70 -1.80 0.47
C GLU A 342 18.40 -1.00 0.48
N TYR A 343 17.25 -1.69 0.50
CA TYR A 343 15.94 -1.06 0.34
C TYR A 343 15.31 -0.59 1.66
N LEU A 344 15.63 -1.24 2.78
CA LEU A 344 15.03 -1.04 4.09
C LEU A 344 16.09 -0.70 5.17
N PRO A 345 16.98 0.29 4.94
CA PRO A 345 18.11 0.56 5.85
C PRO A 345 17.70 1.08 7.23
N LYS A 346 16.45 1.54 7.40
CA LYS A 346 15.92 2.05 8.67
C LYS A 346 15.32 0.96 9.56
N GLY A 347 15.12 -0.26 9.02
CA GLY A 347 14.48 -1.39 9.70
C GLY A 347 13.62 -2.21 8.74
N GLN A 348 13.24 -3.42 9.12
CA GLN A 348 12.58 -4.39 8.24
C GLN A 348 11.16 -4.73 8.69
N ASN A 349 10.46 -3.77 9.32
CA ASN A 349 9.09 -3.82 9.88
C ASN A 349 8.92 -4.74 11.09
N GLY A 350 7.66 -4.98 11.53
CA GLY A 350 7.30 -5.82 12.67
C GLY A 350 6.67 -7.17 12.29
N ILE A 351 6.69 -7.59 11.02
CA ILE A 351 6.13 -8.90 10.64
C ILE A 351 7.23 -9.97 10.70
N ILE A 352 6.94 -11.08 11.39
CA ILE A 352 7.79 -12.25 11.47
C ILE A 352 6.95 -13.46 11.08
N THR A 353 7.50 -14.39 10.33
CA THR A 353 6.94 -15.73 10.18
C THR A 353 7.96 -16.77 10.67
N PHE A 354 7.46 -17.80 11.36
CA PHE A 354 8.31 -18.89 11.86
C PHE A 354 7.53 -20.18 11.92
N GLY A 355 8.23 -21.30 11.88
CA GLY A 355 7.66 -22.63 11.98
C GLY A 355 8.07 -23.33 13.27
N LEU A 356 7.16 -24.16 13.81
CA LEU A 356 7.38 -24.97 15.01
C LEU A 356 7.66 -26.42 14.68
N LYS A 357 8.62 -27.04 15.40
CA LYS A 357 8.97 -28.49 15.23
C LYS A 357 7.81 -29.44 15.51
N GLY A 358 6.86 -29.04 16.36
CA GLY A 358 5.63 -29.79 16.64
C GLY A 358 4.55 -29.65 15.55
N GLY A 359 4.83 -28.98 14.44
CA GLY A 359 3.93 -28.86 13.29
C GLY A 359 2.62 -28.12 13.58
N PHE A 360 1.53 -28.59 12.96
CA PHE A 360 0.22 -27.93 13.01
C PHE A 360 -0.32 -27.73 14.43
N GLU A 361 -0.28 -28.77 15.28
CA GLU A 361 -0.85 -28.70 16.62
C GLU A 361 -0.07 -27.74 17.53
N ALA A 362 1.26 -27.74 17.44
CA ALA A 362 2.09 -26.79 18.19
C ALA A 362 1.84 -25.34 17.74
N ALA A 363 1.76 -25.11 16.44
CA ALA A 363 1.48 -23.79 15.89
C ALA A 363 0.11 -23.27 16.32
N LYS A 364 -0.90 -24.13 16.30
CA LYS A 364 -2.24 -23.80 16.76
C LYS A 364 -2.26 -23.49 18.25
N THR A 365 -1.60 -24.32 19.10
CA THR A 365 -1.49 -24.11 20.55
C THR A 365 -0.84 -22.76 20.87
N VAL A 366 0.24 -22.41 20.19
CA VAL A 366 0.91 -21.12 20.41
C VAL A 366 0.00 -19.96 20.02
N ALA A 367 -0.71 -20.05 18.90
CA ALA A 367 -1.64 -19.02 18.48
C ALA A 367 -2.82 -18.84 19.45
N ASP A 368 -3.30 -19.92 20.06
CA ASP A 368 -4.47 -19.93 20.95
C ASP A 368 -4.14 -19.53 22.41
N GLU A 369 -2.92 -19.80 22.88
CA GLU A 369 -2.57 -19.67 24.31
C GLU A 369 -1.77 -18.42 24.68
N THR A 370 -1.18 -17.69 23.72
CA THR A 370 -0.55 -16.39 24.00
C THR A 370 -1.56 -15.40 24.61
N LYS A 371 -1.09 -14.49 25.47
CA LYS A 371 -1.94 -13.58 26.23
C LYS A 371 -1.78 -12.11 25.79
N ILE A 372 -0.57 -11.72 25.41
CA ILE A 372 -0.28 -10.36 24.92
C ILE A 372 -0.55 -10.30 23.41
N PHE A 373 -0.10 -11.31 22.67
CA PHE A 373 -0.42 -11.41 21.26
C PHE A 373 -1.89 -11.71 21.04
N SER A 374 -2.62 -10.81 20.40
CA SER A 374 -4.04 -11.02 20.07
C SER A 374 -4.20 -11.86 18.82
N LEU A 375 -5.00 -12.94 18.90
CA LEU A 375 -5.33 -13.82 17.79
C LEU A 375 -6.33 -13.12 16.85
N LEU A 376 -5.86 -12.55 15.75
CA LEU A 376 -6.70 -11.92 14.73
C LEU A 376 -5.95 -11.69 13.40
N ALA A 377 -6.73 -11.43 12.33
CA ALA A 377 -6.23 -11.22 10.98
C ALA A 377 -6.00 -9.74 10.68
N ASN A 378 -4.94 -9.13 11.24
CA ASN A 378 -4.48 -7.78 10.88
C ASN A 378 -2.94 -7.72 10.93
N ILE A 379 -2.36 -6.56 10.58
CA ILE A 379 -0.93 -6.25 10.69
C ILE A 379 -0.73 -4.76 11.01
N GLY A 380 0.41 -4.41 11.59
CA GLY A 380 0.81 -3.00 11.77
C GLY A 380 0.04 -2.25 12.84
N ASP A 381 -0.67 -2.94 13.72
CA ASP A 381 -1.26 -2.38 14.94
C ASP A 381 -0.16 -2.12 15.97
N THR A 382 -0.35 -1.12 16.82
CA THR A 382 0.54 -0.85 17.97
C THR A 382 0.59 -2.01 18.96
N LYS A 383 -0.46 -2.84 18.98
CA LYS A 383 -0.53 -4.07 19.78
C LYS A 383 -0.06 -5.26 18.95
N SER A 384 0.65 -6.17 19.60
CA SER A 384 1.14 -7.39 18.97
C SER A 384 0.01 -8.36 18.62
N LEU A 385 0.09 -8.90 17.40
CA LEU A 385 -0.90 -9.81 16.85
C LEU A 385 -0.26 -11.13 16.45
N ILE A 386 -1.03 -12.22 16.56
CA ILE A 386 -0.63 -13.56 16.14
C ILE A 386 -1.72 -14.19 15.27
N ILE A 387 -1.30 -15.02 14.32
CA ILE A 387 -2.23 -15.86 13.57
C ILE A 387 -1.53 -17.13 13.09
N HIS A 388 -2.28 -18.22 13.02
CA HIS A 388 -1.89 -19.46 12.36
C HIS A 388 -2.59 -19.52 10.98
N PRO A 389 -1.94 -19.13 9.87
CA PRO A 389 -2.58 -18.94 8.58
C PRO A 389 -3.24 -20.20 8.03
N ALA A 390 -2.62 -21.36 8.21
CA ALA A 390 -3.13 -22.62 7.68
C ALA A 390 -4.52 -22.99 8.21
N SER A 391 -4.83 -22.70 9.49
CA SER A 391 -6.13 -22.97 10.08
C SER A 391 -7.13 -21.81 9.99
N THR A 392 -6.73 -20.65 9.45
CA THR A 392 -7.55 -19.44 9.45
C THR A 392 -7.63 -18.80 8.07
N THR A 393 -6.74 -17.87 7.74
CA THR A 393 -6.79 -17.06 6.51
C THR A 393 -6.61 -17.85 5.22
N HIS A 394 -6.02 -19.04 5.28
CA HIS A 394 -5.74 -19.91 4.13
C HIS A 394 -6.42 -21.27 4.23
N GLN A 395 -7.32 -21.50 5.21
CA GLN A 395 -7.96 -22.79 5.41
C GLN A 395 -8.82 -23.29 4.23
N GLN A 396 -9.21 -22.40 3.32
CA GLN A 396 -9.99 -22.72 2.12
C GLN A 396 -9.12 -23.26 0.98
N LEU A 397 -7.80 -23.13 1.09
CA LEU A 397 -6.83 -23.60 0.09
C LEU A 397 -6.41 -25.04 0.41
N SER A 398 -6.11 -25.82 -0.65
CA SER A 398 -5.47 -27.13 -0.46
C SER A 398 -4.07 -26.96 0.14
N VAL A 399 -3.46 -28.04 0.64
CA VAL A 399 -2.10 -28.01 1.21
C VAL A 399 -1.08 -27.54 0.16
N GLU A 400 -1.24 -27.96 -1.10
CA GLU A 400 -0.41 -27.58 -2.23
C GLU A 400 -0.57 -26.08 -2.55
N GLU A 401 -1.80 -25.57 -2.55
CA GLU A 401 -2.09 -24.14 -2.77
C GLU A 401 -1.57 -23.29 -1.61
N GLN A 402 -1.71 -23.75 -0.36
CA GLN A 402 -1.10 -23.08 0.81
C GLN A 402 0.42 -23.00 0.65
N ALA A 403 1.07 -24.12 0.31
CA ALA A 403 2.53 -24.14 0.09
C ALA A 403 2.96 -23.19 -1.04
N ALA A 404 2.21 -23.11 -2.13
CA ALA A 404 2.46 -22.19 -3.23
C ALA A 404 2.41 -20.71 -2.80
N THR A 405 1.53 -20.37 -1.83
CA THR A 405 1.45 -19.04 -1.22
C THR A 405 2.48 -18.83 -0.10
N GLY A 406 3.30 -19.85 0.23
CA GLY A 406 4.30 -19.81 1.30
C GLY A 406 3.76 -20.08 2.70
N VAL A 407 2.58 -20.66 2.79
CA VAL A 407 1.98 -21.08 4.05
C VAL A 407 2.19 -22.56 4.25
N THR A 408 2.93 -22.91 5.30
CA THR A 408 3.11 -24.29 5.77
C THR A 408 2.24 -24.56 6.99
N THR A 409 2.00 -25.81 7.31
CA THR A 409 1.10 -26.21 8.42
C THR A 409 1.64 -25.85 9.80
N ASP A 410 2.96 -25.66 9.91
CA ASP A 410 3.70 -25.27 11.12
C ASP A 410 3.88 -23.76 11.27
N LEU A 411 3.45 -22.97 10.26
CA LEU A 411 3.72 -21.55 10.19
C LEU A 411 2.86 -20.72 11.13
N ILE A 412 3.50 -19.88 11.93
CA ILE A 412 2.90 -18.77 12.65
C ILE A 412 3.34 -17.46 12.02
N ARG A 413 2.42 -16.49 11.91
CA ARG A 413 2.74 -15.12 11.58
C ARG A 413 2.49 -14.21 12.79
N LEU A 414 3.50 -13.46 13.19
CA LEU A 414 3.40 -12.37 14.15
C LEU A 414 3.35 -11.03 13.41
N SER A 415 2.59 -10.09 13.97
CA SER A 415 2.73 -8.66 13.71
C SER A 415 3.11 -8.02 15.03
N VAL A 416 4.40 -7.82 15.22
CA VAL A 416 5.00 -7.37 16.48
C VAL A 416 4.67 -5.90 16.70
N GLY A 417 4.11 -5.58 17.85
CA GLY A 417 3.71 -4.23 18.25
C GLY A 417 4.86 -3.42 18.87
N ILE A 418 4.47 -2.44 19.66
CA ILE A 418 5.41 -1.51 20.30
C ILE A 418 5.54 -1.71 21.82
N GLU A 419 5.03 -2.82 22.32
CA GLU A 419 5.13 -3.23 23.73
C GLU A 419 6.59 -3.42 24.16
N ASP A 420 6.83 -3.64 25.45
CA ASP A 420 8.14 -4.03 25.95
C ASP A 420 8.53 -5.40 25.37
N ILE A 421 9.73 -5.49 24.83
CA ILE A 421 10.19 -6.68 24.13
C ILE A 421 10.33 -7.91 25.04
N GLU A 422 10.67 -7.70 26.32
CA GLU A 422 10.84 -8.80 27.27
C GLU A 422 9.48 -9.39 27.68
N ASP A 423 8.41 -8.58 27.71
CA ASP A 423 7.05 -9.06 27.92
C ASP A 423 6.59 -9.93 26.74
N LEU A 424 6.90 -9.52 25.49
CA LEU A 424 6.57 -10.29 24.30
C LEU A 424 7.31 -11.65 24.24
N LYS A 425 8.60 -11.66 24.59
CA LYS A 425 9.39 -12.91 24.71
C LYS A 425 8.82 -13.82 25.79
N SER A 426 8.50 -13.25 26.96
CA SER A 426 7.95 -14.01 28.09
C SER A 426 6.60 -14.64 27.76
N ASP A 427 5.74 -13.94 27.02
CA ASP A 427 4.44 -14.46 26.59
C ASP A 427 4.59 -15.70 25.71
N LEU A 428 5.49 -15.67 24.72
CA LEU A 428 5.80 -16.83 23.87
C LEU A 428 6.52 -17.95 24.66
N GLN A 429 7.47 -17.60 25.53
CA GLN A 429 8.21 -18.57 26.35
C GLN A 429 7.28 -19.41 27.22
N ASN A 430 6.31 -18.76 27.86
CA ASN A 430 5.32 -19.45 28.73
C ASN A 430 4.49 -20.50 27.96
N VAL A 431 4.30 -20.34 26.66
CA VAL A 431 3.59 -21.33 25.83
C VAL A 431 4.58 -22.37 25.30
N PHE A 432 5.79 -21.98 24.89
CA PHE A 432 6.83 -22.90 24.42
C PHE A 432 7.21 -23.95 25.48
N GLU A 433 7.23 -23.60 26.75
CA GLU A 433 7.49 -24.52 27.87
C GLU A 433 6.43 -25.63 28.00
N LYS A 434 5.21 -25.41 27.49
CA LYS A 434 4.15 -26.44 27.51
C LYS A 434 4.21 -27.36 26.29
N LEU A 435 5.04 -27.06 25.29
CA LEU A 435 5.22 -27.88 24.10
C LEU A 435 6.31 -28.94 24.28
N LEU A 436 7.08 -28.85 25.37
CA LEU A 436 8.09 -29.81 25.77
C LEU A 436 7.43 -30.96 26.54
#